data_e1ba462edc9b28ed98bb89f60063e795
#
_entry.id   e1ba462edc9b28ed98bb89f60063e795
#
_cell.length_a   1.000
_cell.length_b   1.000
_cell.length_c   1.000
_cell.angle_alpha   90.00
_cell.angle_beta   90.00
_cell.angle_gamma   90.00
#
_symmetry.space_group_name_H-M   'P 1'
#
loop_
_entity.id
_entity.type
_entity.pdbx_description
1 polymer ?
#
loop_
_entity_poly.entity_id
_entity_poly.type
_entity_poly.pdbx_seq_one_letter_code
_entity_poly.pdbx_strand_id
1 'polypeptide(L)'
;MAEMDERRKSTLELEKFGYKQELKRSLSVWELTAFGLNYIMPIGPAVIFGFVLTTSGGTVALPYLIAGVAMFFTALSYGTMVQNFPLAGSIYNYVSRGLNPHVGFLAGWVLILDYILIPTITSMSASIYIHEFYPQVPFAVWLLVFAVAMGLLNLFGVELMAKLGLWLLLIGEVVVFVGFAVWIYATHRDHLPVITSMPFKFDSVSTLMTATSVAVLSYLGFDAVTTLSEETNNPRRDIPRAVYLSVVIGAATMFLTGYLGMLLIPDWKHFAGDTNWVNTTLFQVAKRANGTWFPIFYTAGFLIAMGVFNVVATAAGARLLYGMGRDGMIPRAIFGKINRRFQTPHWNIILIVVIEYILGVSMSLASITNLINYGALGGFLALNVGVIWLYYVKRTGVGPYRMGNPENFRATDVHVLRFLVAPALGVAVIAWVWSSMDKRTLIVGTTWLVIGIIYEVILTKGWRELPPQLEL
;
A
#
# COMPACT_ATOMS: atom_id res chain seq x y z
N MET A 1 0.51 30.04 -21.36
CA MET A 1 0.38 31.14 -20.38
C MET A 1 -0.33 30.67 -19.11
N ALA A 2 -1.51 30.06 -19.16
CA ALA A 2 -2.21 29.52 -17.96
C ALA A 2 -1.41 28.48 -17.18
N GLU A 3 -0.76 27.55 -17.86
CA GLU A 3 0.04 26.49 -17.27
C GLU A 3 1.31 26.99 -16.57
N MET A 4 1.93 28.04 -17.13
CA MET A 4 3.07 28.72 -16.48
C MET A 4 2.64 29.48 -15.22
N ASP A 5 1.43 30.04 -15.21
CA ASP A 5 0.89 30.74 -14.04
C ASP A 5 0.52 29.79 -12.91
N GLU A 6 -0.02 28.60 -13.23
CA GLU A 6 -0.29 27.54 -12.26
C GLU A 6 1.00 26.97 -11.64
N ARG A 7 2.04 26.73 -12.45
CA ARG A 7 3.36 26.29 -11.94
C ARG A 7 3.96 27.30 -10.98
N ARG A 8 3.90 28.59 -11.34
CA ARG A 8 4.40 29.67 -10.49
C ARG A 8 3.64 29.77 -9.17
N LYS A 9 2.31 29.64 -9.20
CA LYS A 9 1.48 29.60 -7.98
C LYS A 9 1.84 28.43 -7.08
N SER A 10 2.00 27.23 -7.63
CA SER A 10 2.36 26.05 -6.85
C SER A 10 3.76 26.14 -6.25
N THR A 11 4.71 26.80 -6.93
CA THR A 11 6.06 27.05 -6.39
C THR A 11 6.02 28.02 -5.22
N LEU A 12 5.28 29.13 -5.35
CA LEU A 12 5.09 30.11 -4.27
C LEU A 12 4.36 29.50 -3.06
N GLU A 13 3.50 28.52 -3.29
CA GLU A 13 2.84 27.79 -2.19
C GLU A 13 3.81 26.88 -1.45
N LEU A 14 4.72 26.19 -2.15
CA LEU A 14 5.76 25.36 -1.54
C LEU A 14 6.69 26.20 -0.63
N GLU A 15 7.07 27.40 -1.11
CA GLU A 15 7.89 28.33 -0.34
C GLU A 15 7.22 28.79 0.97
N LYS A 16 5.89 28.90 1.00
CA LYS A 16 5.13 29.23 2.24
C LYS A 16 5.27 28.17 3.33
N PHE A 17 5.59 26.94 2.96
CA PHE A 17 5.85 25.83 3.90
C PHE A 17 7.34 25.69 4.25
N GLY A 18 8.22 26.60 3.75
CA GLY A 18 9.65 26.59 4.02
C GLY A 18 10.48 25.74 3.07
N TYR A 19 9.89 25.20 2.00
CA TYR A 19 10.57 24.32 1.04
C TYR A 19 10.89 25.06 -0.25
N LYS A 20 12.04 24.75 -0.87
CA LYS A 20 12.41 25.21 -2.21
C LYS A 20 11.98 24.17 -3.25
N GLN A 21 11.56 24.64 -4.42
CA GLN A 21 11.26 23.75 -5.53
C GLN A 21 12.58 23.25 -6.14
N GLU A 22 12.92 21.99 -5.88
CA GLU A 22 14.15 21.36 -6.42
C GLU A 22 13.83 20.38 -7.56
N LEU A 23 12.62 19.75 -7.53
CA LEU A 23 12.19 18.74 -8.49
C LEU A 23 11.49 19.37 -9.69
N LYS A 24 11.66 18.77 -10.87
CA LYS A 24 11.03 19.24 -12.11
C LYS A 24 9.55 18.83 -12.12
N ARG A 25 8.66 19.83 -12.22
CA ARG A 25 7.22 19.59 -12.39
C ARG A 25 6.90 19.17 -13.82
N SER A 26 6.53 17.92 -14.02
CA SER A 26 6.24 17.35 -15.33
C SER A 26 5.11 16.32 -15.34
N LEU A 27 4.70 15.80 -14.18
CA LEU A 27 3.78 14.68 -14.11
C LEU A 27 2.33 15.09 -14.36
N SER A 28 1.65 14.35 -15.21
CA SER A 28 0.22 14.42 -15.53
C SER A 28 -0.61 13.51 -14.64
N VAL A 29 -1.94 13.71 -14.61
CA VAL A 29 -2.88 12.83 -13.86
C VAL A 29 -2.74 11.37 -14.26
N TRP A 30 -2.53 11.08 -15.56
CA TRP A 30 -2.42 9.70 -16.03
C TRP A 30 -1.12 9.01 -15.62
N GLU A 31 0.01 9.73 -15.63
CA GLU A 31 1.29 9.23 -15.12
C GLU A 31 1.22 8.97 -13.62
N LEU A 32 0.58 9.88 -12.88
CA LEU A 32 0.32 9.72 -11.45
C LEU A 32 -0.61 8.53 -11.15
N THR A 33 -1.67 8.36 -11.96
CA THR A 33 -2.58 7.21 -11.83
C THR A 33 -1.87 5.90 -12.15
N ALA A 34 -1.06 5.90 -13.19
CA ALA A 34 -0.23 4.75 -13.54
C ALA A 34 0.75 4.41 -12.40
N PHE A 35 1.39 5.41 -11.81
CA PHE A 35 2.24 5.21 -10.64
C PHE A 35 1.47 4.63 -9.45
N GLY A 36 0.28 5.17 -9.15
CA GLY A 36 -0.58 4.66 -8.08
C GLY A 36 -1.04 3.23 -8.32
N LEU A 37 -1.42 2.88 -9.55
CA LEU A 37 -1.80 1.51 -9.93
C LEU A 37 -0.63 0.54 -9.77
N ASN A 38 0.58 0.93 -10.16
CA ASN A 38 1.76 0.11 -9.94
C ASN A 38 2.01 -0.16 -8.45
N TYR A 39 1.78 0.85 -7.62
CA TYR A 39 1.99 0.71 -6.17
C TYR A 39 0.87 -0.07 -5.47
N ILE A 40 -0.39 0.08 -5.88
CA ILE A 40 -1.53 -0.75 -5.42
C ILE A 40 -1.31 -2.22 -5.79
N MET A 41 -0.54 -2.48 -6.84
CA MET A 41 -0.25 -3.81 -7.32
C MET A 41 -1.52 -4.64 -7.55
N PRO A 42 -2.25 -4.43 -8.69
CA PRO A 42 -3.45 -5.21 -9.03
C PRO A 42 -3.24 -6.74 -9.04
N ILE A 43 -1.98 -7.18 -9.09
CA ILE A 43 -1.57 -8.58 -8.90
C ILE A 43 -1.67 -9.05 -7.44
N GLY A 44 -1.98 -8.17 -6.48
CA GLY A 44 -2.16 -8.52 -5.07
C GLY A 44 -3.04 -9.74 -4.82
N PRO A 45 -4.16 -9.94 -5.55
CA PRO A 45 -4.93 -11.17 -5.44
C PRO A 45 -4.12 -12.44 -5.69
N ALA A 46 -3.10 -12.43 -6.55
CA ALA A 46 -2.26 -13.60 -6.78
C ALA A 46 -1.46 -14.04 -5.53
N VAL A 47 -1.21 -13.10 -4.64
CA VAL A 47 -0.47 -13.34 -3.39
C VAL A 47 -1.37 -13.96 -2.31
N ILE A 48 -2.63 -13.49 -2.21
CA ILE A 48 -3.47 -13.77 -1.05
C ILE A 48 -4.85 -14.34 -1.39
N PHE A 49 -5.11 -14.72 -2.65
CA PHE A 49 -6.41 -15.22 -3.11
C PHE A 49 -6.94 -16.36 -2.24
N GLY A 50 -6.13 -17.39 -2.03
CA GLY A 50 -6.53 -18.56 -1.25
C GLY A 50 -6.81 -18.24 0.22
N PHE A 51 -6.06 -17.31 0.82
CA PHE A 51 -6.34 -16.85 2.19
C PHE A 51 -7.67 -16.12 2.28
N VAL A 52 -7.93 -15.19 1.36
CA VAL A 52 -9.21 -14.47 1.33
C VAL A 52 -10.36 -15.45 1.13
N LEU A 53 -10.20 -16.41 0.21
CA LEU A 53 -11.18 -17.44 -0.10
C LEU A 53 -11.51 -18.33 1.11
N THR A 54 -10.49 -18.91 1.71
CA THR A 54 -10.67 -19.85 2.84
C THR A 54 -11.15 -19.14 4.10
N THR A 55 -10.66 -17.93 4.36
CA THR A 55 -11.04 -17.11 5.52
C THR A 55 -12.48 -16.62 5.42
N SER A 56 -12.95 -16.23 4.24
CA SER A 56 -14.33 -15.77 4.03
C SER A 56 -15.36 -16.89 4.01
N GLY A 57 -14.92 -18.16 3.85
CA GLY A 57 -15.82 -19.29 3.67
C GLY A 57 -16.43 -19.39 2.28
N GLY A 58 -15.82 -18.78 1.25
CA GLY A 58 -16.22 -19.00 -0.14
C GLY A 58 -16.35 -17.79 -1.04
N THR A 59 -15.97 -16.60 -0.60
CA THR A 59 -15.96 -15.42 -1.47
C THR A 59 -14.62 -14.70 -1.49
N VAL A 60 -14.18 -14.24 -2.66
CA VAL A 60 -13.04 -13.35 -2.81
C VAL A 60 -13.50 -11.97 -3.29
N ALA A 61 -14.55 -11.94 -4.09
CA ALA A 61 -15.07 -10.71 -4.66
C ALA A 61 -15.56 -9.71 -3.60
N LEU A 62 -16.33 -10.17 -2.60
CA LEU A 62 -16.86 -9.30 -1.55
C LEU A 62 -15.80 -8.69 -0.65
N PRO A 63 -14.81 -9.42 -0.11
CA PRO A 63 -13.71 -8.83 0.65
C PRO A 63 -12.99 -7.73 -0.11
N TYR A 64 -12.68 -7.93 -1.40
CA TYR A 64 -12.05 -6.91 -2.22
C TYR A 64 -12.95 -5.70 -2.46
N LEU A 65 -14.25 -5.89 -2.67
CA LEU A 65 -15.19 -4.78 -2.81
C LEU A 65 -15.26 -3.94 -1.54
N ILE A 66 -15.41 -4.59 -0.37
CA ILE A 66 -15.49 -3.91 0.92
C ILE A 66 -14.18 -3.18 1.25
N ALA A 67 -13.04 -3.84 1.01
CA ALA A 67 -11.71 -3.23 1.16
C ALA A 67 -11.56 -2.02 0.23
N GLY A 68 -11.98 -2.12 -1.03
CA GLY A 68 -11.97 -1.02 -1.99
C GLY A 68 -12.80 0.17 -1.55
N VAL A 69 -14.01 -0.07 -1.02
CA VAL A 69 -14.87 0.99 -0.45
C VAL A 69 -14.21 1.67 0.75
N ALA A 70 -13.62 0.89 1.68
CA ALA A 70 -12.91 1.42 2.83
C ALA A 70 -11.70 2.29 2.40
N MET A 71 -10.91 1.79 1.45
CA MET A 71 -9.75 2.52 0.92
C MET A 71 -10.17 3.75 0.12
N PHE A 72 -11.32 3.73 -0.55
CA PHE A 72 -11.83 4.91 -1.24
C PHE A 72 -12.18 6.06 -0.28
N PHE A 73 -12.80 5.78 0.88
CA PHE A 73 -13.02 6.81 1.89
C PHE A 73 -11.69 7.38 2.43
N THR A 74 -10.70 6.53 2.61
CA THR A 74 -9.35 6.96 3.01
C THR A 74 -8.69 7.77 1.89
N ALA A 75 -8.85 7.39 0.63
CA ALA A 75 -8.36 8.14 -0.53
C ALA A 75 -8.96 9.55 -0.59
N LEU A 76 -10.26 9.71 -0.27
CA LEU A 76 -10.89 11.03 -0.16
C LEU A 76 -10.24 11.88 0.93
N SER A 77 -9.87 11.28 2.06
CA SER A 77 -9.15 11.96 3.14
C SER A 77 -7.73 12.36 2.72
N TYR A 78 -7.00 11.49 2.01
CA TYR A 78 -5.70 11.84 1.41
C TYR A 78 -5.82 13.01 0.45
N GLY A 79 -6.78 12.96 -0.49
CA GLY A 79 -7.02 14.05 -1.42
C GLY A 79 -7.33 15.38 -0.71
N THR A 80 -8.03 15.32 0.42
CA THR A 80 -8.30 16.48 1.26
C THR A 80 -7.03 17.00 1.92
N MET A 81 -6.17 16.11 2.45
CA MET A 81 -4.91 16.51 3.08
C MET A 81 -3.92 17.09 2.07
N VAL A 82 -3.81 16.54 0.87
CA VAL A 82 -2.98 17.12 -0.22
C VAL A 82 -3.47 18.52 -0.61
N GLN A 83 -4.77 18.75 -0.63
CA GLN A 83 -5.30 20.10 -0.91
C GLN A 83 -4.93 21.12 0.16
N ASN A 84 -4.79 20.68 1.42
CA ASN A 84 -4.32 21.54 2.51
C ASN A 84 -2.80 21.68 2.52
N PHE A 85 -2.10 20.57 2.34
CA PHE A 85 -0.64 20.45 2.45
C PHE A 85 -0.09 19.81 1.17
N PRO A 86 0.12 20.55 0.07
CA PRO A 86 0.59 20.02 -1.21
C PRO A 86 2.11 19.75 -1.18
N LEU A 87 2.54 19.00 -0.18
CA LEU A 87 3.93 18.64 0.06
C LEU A 87 4.16 17.17 -0.30
N ALA A 88 5.36 16.83 -0.72
CA ALA A 88 5.82 15.47 -0.78
C ALA A 88 5.90 14.93 0.64
N GLY A 89 4.87 14.21 1.07
CA GLY A 89 4.81 13.72 2.44
C GLY A 89 3.99 12.46 2.56
N SER A 90 4.38 11.64 3.51
CA SER A 90 3.59 10.49 3.93
C SER A 90 2.51 10.92 4.94
N ILE A 91 1.76 9.96 5.44
CA ILE A 91 0.82 10.09 6.57
C ILE A 91 1.42 10.90 7.72
N TYR A 92 2.70 10.70 8.02
CA TYR A 92 3.41 11.42 9.05
C TYR A 92 3.20 12.94 8.94
N ASN A 93 3.48 13.54 7.77
CA ASN A 93 3.34 14.98 7.54
C ASN A 93 1.89 15.45 7.64
N TYR A 94 0.95 14.69 7.09
CA TYR A 94 -0.47 15.05 7.11
C TYR A 94 -1.06 14.99 8.51
N VAL A 95 -0.74 13.95 9.28
CA VAL A 95 -1.24 13.77 10.64
C VAL A 95 -0.56 14.74 11.60
N SER A 96 0.75 14.97 11.48
CA SER A 96 1.47 15.96 12.29
C SER A 96 0.88 17.35 12.14
N ARG A 97 0.61 17.79 10.91
CA ARG A 97 0.08 19.13 10.62
C ARG A 97 -1.44 19.21 10.84
N GLY A 98 -2.17 18.18 10.45
CA GLY A 98 -3.63 18.11 10.54
C GLY A 98 -4.13 17.89 11.97
N LEU A 99 -3.54 16.99 12.72
CA LEU A 99 -3.97 16.57 14.04
C LEU A 99 -3.01 17.06 15.13
N ASN A 100 -1.88 16.39 15.29
CA ASN A 100 -0.89 16.68 16.33
C ASN A 100 0.46 16.08 15.95
N PRO A 101 1.62 16.76 16.20
CA PRO A 101 2.95 16.22 15.89
C PRO A 101 3.25 14.86 16.55
N HIS A 102 2.83 14.64 17.79
CA HIS A 102 3.03 13.37 18.50
C HIS A 102 2.24 12.23 17.84
N VAL A 103 0.96 12.46 17.52
CA VAL A 103 0.15 11.47 16.80
C VAL A 103 0.72 11.22 15.40
N GLY A 104 1.25 12.25 14.76
CA GLY A 104 1.95 12.12 13.47
C GLY A 104 3.18 11.23 13.58
N PHE A 105 3.99 11.39 14.64
CA PHE A 105 5.12 10.49 14.91
C PHE A 105 4.67 9.04 15.03
N LEU A 106 3.64 8.77 15.84
CA LEU A 106 3.12 7.40 16.03
C LEU A 106 2.52 6.82 14.74
N ALA A 107 1.82 7.64 13.95
CA ALA A 107 1.31 7.22 12.64
C ALA A 107 2.47 6.84 11.69
N GLY A 108 3.56 7.60 11.67
CA GLY A 108 4.78 7.25 10.94
C GLY A 108 5.45 5.99 11.48
N TRP A 109 5.51 5.83 12.81
CA TRP A 109 6.10 4.66 13.46
C TRP A 109 5.39 3.36 13.11
N VAL A 110 4.07 3.32 13.13
CA VAL A 110 3.33 2.11 12.73
C VAL A 110 3.44 1.84 11.24
N LEU A 111 3.55 2.88 10.41
CA LEU A 111 3.75 2.76 8.98
C LEU A 111 5.11 2.15 8.60
N ILE A 112 6.11 2.19 9.49
CA ILE A 112 7.39 1.49 9.28
C ILE A 112 7.16 -0.01 9.02
N LEU A 113 6.18 -0.63 9.70
CA LEU A 113 5.83 -2.04 9.45
C LEU A 113 5.47 -2.28 7.99
N ASP A 114 4.68 -1.39 7.39
CA ASP A 114 4.31 -1.47 5.99
C ASP A 114 5.56 -1.45 5.09
N TYR A 115 6.38 -0.42 5.19
CA TYR A 115 7.54 -0.22 4.32
C TYR A 115 8.65 -1.27 4.47
N ILE A 116 8.84 -1.85 5.66
CA ILE A 116 9.89 -2.86 5.90
C ILE A 116 9.40 -4.27 5.55
N LEU A 117 8.11 -4.55 5.70
CA LEU A 117 7.57 -5.89 5.49
C LEU A 117 7.07 -6.16 4.06
N ILE A 118 6.78 -5.12 3.27
CA ILE A 118 6.41 -5.30 1.86
C ILE A 118 7.49 -6.06 1.06
N PRO A 119 8.80 -5.75 1.18
CA PRO A 119 9.83 -6.57 0.56
C PRO A 119 9.76 -8.05 0.98
N THR A 120 9.47 -8.31 2.26
CA THR A 120 9.35 -9.67 2.78
C THR A 120 8.25 -10.46 2.07
N ILE A 121 7.05 -9.87 1.95
CA ILE A 121 5.91 -10.57 1.33
C ILE A 121 6.14 -10.81 -0.17
N THR A 122 6.79 -9.89 -0.86
CA THR A 122 7.10 -10.05 -2.30
C THR A 122 8.11 -11.16 -2.53
N SER A 123 9.18 -11.24 -1.74
CA SER A 123 10.17 -12.31 -1.83
C SER A 123 9.61 -13.66 -1.41
N MET A 124 8.78 -13.72 -0.37
CA MET A 124 8.09 -14.95 0.01
C MET A 124 7.20 -15.45 -1.12
N SER A 125 6.38 -14.57 -1.72
CA SER A 125 5.47 -14.92 -2.79
C SER A 125 6.22 -15.41 -4.03
N ALA A 126 7.26 -14.71 -4.45
CA ALA A 126 8.11 -15.13 -5.56
C ALA A 126 8.73 -16.51 -5.30
N SER A 127 9.24 -16.72 -4.09
CA SER A 127 9.90 -17.97 -3.70
C SER A 127 8.94 -19.16 -3.61
N ILE A 128 7.71 -18.93 -3.15
CA ILE A 128 6.64 -19.95 -3.14
C ILE A 128 6.33 -20.41 -4.57
N TYR A 129 6.17 -19.46 -5.52
CA TYR A 129 5.88 -19.78 -6.91
C TYR A 129 7.05 -20.47 -7.63
N ILE A 130 8.31 -20.09 -7.35
CA ILE A 130 9.47 -20.79 -7.90
C ILE A 130 9.55 -22.23 -7.34
N HIS A 131 9.25 -22.39 -6.05
CA HIS A 131 9.29 -23.70 -5.40
C HIS A 131 8.29 -24.71 -6.00
N GLU A 132 7.16 -24.24 -6.55
CA GLU A 132 6.20 -25.09 -7.30
C GLU A 132 6.83 -25.78 -8.52
N PHE A 133 7.83 -25.13 -9.18
CA PHE A 133 8.54 -25.72 -10.32
C PHE A 133 9.76 -26.55 -9.91
N TYR A 134 10.37 -26.18 -8.79
CA TYR A 134 11.61 -26.81 -8.30
C TYR A 134 11.49 -27.23 -6.82
N PRO A 135 10.59 -28.19 -6.51
CA PRO A 135 10.31 -28.59 -5.12
C PRO A 135 11.48 -29.28 -4.41
N GLN A 136 12.49 -29.74 -5.16
CA GLN A 136 13.73 -30.31 -4.63
C GLN A 136 14.62 -29.28 -3.94
N VAL A 137 14.46 -27.97 -4.23
CA VAL A 137 15.21 -26.90 -3.59
C VAL A 137 14.39 -26.32 -2.44
N PRO A 138 14.89 -26.28 -1.20
CA PRO A 138 14.12 -25.75 -0.06
C PRO A 138 13.68 -24.31 -0.29
N PHE A 139 12.46 -23.98 0.15
CA PHE A 139 11.87 -22.62 0.08
C PHE A 139 12.84 -21.53 0.59
N ALA A 140 13.51 -21.79 1.72
CA ALA A 140 14.45 -20.85 2.34
C ALA A 140 15.63 -20.47 1.40
N VAL A 141 16.04 -21.39 0.51
CA VAL A 141 17.09 -21.11 -0.48
C VAL A 141 16.57 -20.15 -1.55
N TRP A 142 15.36 -20.38 -2.08
CA TRP A 142 14.74 -19.47 -3.04
C TRP A 142 14.51 -18.08 -2.46
N LEU A 143 14.06 -18.02 -1.21
CA LEU A 143 13.87 -16.77 -0.49
C LEU A 143 15.20 -16.00 -0.35
N LEU A 144 16.28 -16.68 0.05
CA LEU A 144 17.61 -16.06 0.16
C LEU A 144 18.08 -15.54 -1.19
N VAL A 145 17.99 -16.36 -2.23
CA VAL A 145 18.43 -15.99 -3.60
C VAL A 145 17.66 -14.76 -4.09
N PHE A 146 16.34 -14.74 -3.92
CA PHE A 146 15.50 -13.63 -4.39
C PHE A 146 15.77 -12.36 -3.57
N ALA A 147 15.78 -12.43 -2.24
CA ALA A 147 16.03 -11.29 -1.36
C ALA A 147 17.42 -10.67 -1.60
N VAL A 148 18.46 -11.52 -1.73
CA VAL A 148 19.83 -11.04 -2.03
C VAL A 148 19.90 -10.43 -3.42
N ALA A 149 19.29 -11.04 -4.44
CA ALA A 149 19.29 -10.50 -5.80
C ALA A 149 18.64 -9.11 -5.85
N MET A 150 17.46 -8.95 -5.21
CA MET A 150 16.76 -7.67 -5.14
C MET A 150 17.52 -6.64 -4.31
N GLY A 151 18.16 -7.06 -3.21
CA GLY A 151 19.03 -6.23 -2.40
C GLY A 151 20.24 -5.71 -3.17
N LEU A 152 20.89 -6.57 -3.94
CA LEU A 152 22.03 -6.18 -4.80
C LEU A 152 21.60 -5.19 -5.88
N LEU A 153 20.47 -5.40 -6.53
CA LEU A 153 19.93 -4.42 -7.49
C LEU A 153 19.71 -3.06 -6.83
N ASN A 154 19.18 -3.02 -5.60
CA ASN A 154 19.05 -1.79 -4.83
C ASN A 154 20.38 -1.14 -4.44
N LEU A 155 21.41 -1.92 -4.13
CA LEU A 155 22.74 -1.40 -3.77
C LEU A 155 23.45 -0.75 -4.96
N PHE A 156 23.33 -1.33 -6.17
CA PHE A 156 24.05 -0.85 -7.37
C PHE A 156 23.34 0.31 -8.09
N GLY A 157 22.11 0.65 -7.70
CA GLY A 157 21.40 1.81 -8.22
C GLY A 157 20.20 1.46 -9.08
N VAL A 158 19.08 2.12 -8.76
CA VAL A 158 17.71 1.77 -9.16
C VAL A 158 17.24 2.55 -10.41
N GLU A 159 18.04 3.49 -10.95
CA GLU A 159 17.55 4.40 -12.01
C GLU A 159 17.03 3.67 -13.26
N LEU A 160 17.69 2.59 -13.66
CA LEU A 160 17.27 1.82 -14.83
C LEU A 160 15.99 1.03 -14.55
N MET A 161 15.88 0.45 -13.34
CA MET A 161 14.70 -0.32 -12.92
C MET A 161 13.50 0.59 -12.65
N ALA A 162 13.69 1.79 -12.13
CA ALA A 162 12.59 2.74 -11.91
C ALA A 162 11.95 3.18 -13.24
N LYS A 163 12.73 3.42 -14.28
CA LYS A 163 12.22 3.82 -15.61
C LYS A 163 11.61 2.67 -16.41
N LEU A 164 12.25 1.51 -16.41
CA LEU A 164 11.75 0.33 -17.08
C LEU A 164 10.65 -0.38 -16.28
N GLY A 165 10.79 -0.38 -14.96
CA GLY A 165 9.88 -1.06 -14.05
C GLY A 165 8.45 -0.54 -14.13
N LEU A 166 8.25 0.77 -14.28
CA LEU A 166 6.92 1.36 -14.42
C LEU A 166 6.16 0.78 -15.63
N TRP A 167 6.80 0.71 -16.79
CA TRP A 167 6.18 0.15 -18.01
C TRP A 167 6.06 -1.36 -17.96
N LEU A 168 7.06 -2.07 -17.43
CA LEU A 168 7.03 -3.53 -17.30
C LEU A 168 5.95 -3.99 -16.31
N LEU A 169 5.76 -3.25 -15.20
CA LEU A 169 4.68 -3.51 -14.26
C LEU A 169 3.33 -3.25 -14.90
N LEU A 170 3.09 -2.08 -15.48
CA LEU A 170 1.80 -1.75 -16.10
C LEU A 170 1.45 -2.74 -17.22
N ILE A 171 2.39 -3.02 -18.12
CA ILE A 171 2.17 -3.97 -19.21
C ILE A 171 2.03 -5.39 -18.66
N GLY A 172 2.92 -5.79 -17.73
CA GLY A 172 2.87 -7.11 -17.12
C GLY A 172 1.58 -7.35 -16.35
N GLU A 173 1.18 -6.41 -15.49
CA GLU A 173 -0.06 -6.50 -14.72
C GLU A 173 -1.30 -6.49 -15.61
N VAL A 174 -1.43 -5.54 -16.52
CA VAL A 174 -2.59 -5.45 -17.40
C VAL A 174 -2.65 -6.66 -18.34
N VAL A 175 -1.55 -7.05 -18.97
CA VAL A 175 -1.52 -8.19 -19.89
C VAL A 175 -1.73 -9.50 -19.15
N VAL A 176 -1.09 -9.71 -18.00
CA VAL A 176 -1.24 -10.95 -17.23
C VAL A 176 -2.64 -11.06 -16.62
N PHE A 177 -3.19 -9.99 -16.06
CA PHE A 177 -4.50 -10.05 -15.37
C PHE A 177 -5.68 -9.92 -16.31
N VAL A 178 -5.71 -8.90 -17.16
CA VAL A 178 -6.81 -8.73 -18.11
C VAL A 178 -6.74 -9.85 -19.15
N GLY A 179 -5.54 -10.17 -19.63
CA GLY A 179 -5.33 -11.31 -20.55
C GLY A 179 -5.75 -12.63 -19.92
N PHE A 180 -5.43 -12.87 -18.65
CA PHE A 180 -5.84 -14.04 -17.88
C PHE A 180 -7.37 -14.11 -17.72
N ALA A 181 -7.99 -13.02 -17.29
CA ALA A 181 -9.45 -12.98 -17.13
C ALA A 181 -10.20 -13.15 -18.45
N VAL A 182 -9.76 -12.46 -19.50
CA VAL A 182 -10.34 -12.58 -20.85
C VAL A 182 -10.14 -13.96 -21.42
N TRP A 183 -8.92 -14.52 -21.28
CA TRP A 183 -8.62 -15.85 -21.79
C TRP A 183 -9.39 -16.95 -21.06
N ILE A 184 -9.50 -16.90 -19.74
CA ILE A 184 -10.35 -17.81 -18.95
C ILE A 184 -11.79 -17.73 -19.42
N TYR A 185 -12.35 -16.53 -19.56
CA TYR A 185 -13.71 -16.34 -20.03
C TYR A 185 -13.89 -16.90 -21.44
N ALA A 186 -12.99 -16.60 -22.36
CA ALA A 186 -13.09 -17.05 -23.76
C ALA A 186 -13.00 -18.57 -23.93
N THR A 187 -12.18 -19.25 -23.12
CA THR A 187 -11.94 -20.69 -23.25
C THR A 187 -12.88 -21.57 -22.43
N HIS A 188 -13.49 -21.02 -21.39
CA HIS A 188 -14.33 -21.76 -20.44
C HIS A 188 -15.76 -21.26 -20.33
N ARG A 189 -16.16 -20.30 -21.18
CA ARG A 189 -17.50 -19.68 -21.14
C ARG A 189 -18.65 -20.68 -21.20
N ASP A 190 -18.47 -21.78 -21.96
CA ASP A 190 -19.50 -22.79 -22.17
C ASP A 190 -19.73 -23.65 -20.91
N HIS A 191 -18.80 -23.64 -19.97
CA HIS A 191 -18.84 -24.33 -18.68
C HIS A 191 -18.99 -23.40 -17.49
N LEU A 192 -18.92 -22.09 -17.69
CA LEU A 192 -19.06 -21.08 -16.65
C LEU A 192 -20.51 -20.59 -16.63
N PRO A 193 -21.17 -20.54 -15.45
CA PRO A 193 -22.42 -19.80 -15.32
C PRO A 193 -22.12 -18.32 -15.60
N VAL A 194 -22.82 -17.74 -16.58
CA VAL A 194 -22.62 -16.36 -17.04
C VAL A 194 -22.84 -15.36 -15.91
N ILE A 195 -23.83 -15.64 -15.04
CA ILE A 195 -24.10 -14.88 -13.80
C ILE A 195 -24.48 -15.89 -12.72
N THR A 196 -23.78 -15.84 -11.58
CA THR A 196 -24.05 -16.71 -10.45
C THR A 196 -23.86 -15.96 -9.13
N SER A 197 -24.60 -16.36 -8.11
CA SER A 197 -24.44 -15.86 -6.73
C SER A 197 -23.28 -16.54 -5.98
N MET A 198 -22.65 -17.56 -6.57
CA MET A 198 -21.61 -18.36 -5.93
C MET A 198 -20.43 -17.53 -5.42
N PRO A 199 -19.86 -16.56 -6.19
CA PRO A 199 -18.75 -15.73 -5.70
C PRO A 199 -19.12 -14.75 -4.57
N PHE A 200 -20.40 -14.68 -4.19
CA PHE A 200 -20.89 -13.80 -3.11
C PHE A 200 -21.29 -14.59 -1.85
N LYS A 201 -21.15 -15.93 -1.86
CA LYS A 201 -21.46 -16.76 -0.70
C LYS A 201 -20.32 -16.69 0.31
N PHE A 202 -20.67 -16.47 1.59
CA PHE A 202 -19.73 -16.46 2.72
C PHE A 202 -20.39 -17.09 3.95
N ASP A 203 -19.57 -17.54 4.90
CA ASP A 203 -20.07 -18.27 6.07
C ASP A 203 -20.69 -17.33 7.11
N SER A 204 -20.03 -16.21 7.42
CA SER A 204 -20.51 -15.22 8.38
C SER A 204 -19.94 -13.83 8.11
N VAL A 205 -20.60 -12.79 8.67
CA VAL A 205 -20.09 -11.41 8.58
C VAL A 205 -18.71 -11.30 9.25
N SER A 206 -18.47 -12.01 10.33
CA SER A 206 -17.18 -12.02 11.02
C SER A 206 -16.05 -12.57 10.12
N THR A 207 -16.26 -13.71 9.48
CA THR A 207 -15.28 -14.31 8.56
C THR A 207 -15.08 -13.45 7.32
N LEU A 208 -16.15 -12.84 6.81
CA LEU A 208 -16.08 -11.88 5.70
C LEU A 208 -15.20 -10.68 6.05
N MET A 209 -15.37 -10.09 7.24
CA MET A 209 -14.57 -8.94 7.67
C MET A 209 -13.11 -9.32 7.98
N THR A 210 -12.87 -10.51 8.52
CA THR A 210 -11.50 -11.04 8.67
C THR A 210 -10.84 -11.23 7.31
N ALA A 211 -11.55 -11.78 6.31
CA ALA A 211 -11.03 -11.90 4.95
C ALA A 211 -10.80 -10.51 4.31
N THR A 212 -11.68 -9.54 4.60
CA THR A 212 -11.50 -8.15 4.17
C THR A 212 -10.23 -7.53 4.75
N SER A 213 -9.89 -7.82 6.03
CA SER A 213 -8.65 -7.33 6.63
C SER A 213 -7.40 -7.83 5.91
N VAL A 214 -7.45 -9.05 5.38
CA VAL A 214 -6.37 -9.60 4.53
C VAL A 214 -6.36 -8.94 3.15
N ALA A 215 -7.54 -8.77 2.54
CA ALA A 215 -7.69 -8.19 1.19
C ALA A 215 -7.19 -6.74 1.10
N VAL A 216 -7.18 -5.99 2.21
CA VAL A 216 -6.67 -4.60 2.28
C VAL A 216 -5.23 -4.50 1.80
N LEU A 217 -4.38 -5.51 2.03
CA LEU A 217 -2.99 -5.52 1.55
C LEU A 217 -2.89 -5.12 0.08
N SER A 218 -3.80 -5.63 -0.74
CA SER A 218 -3.77 -5.37 -2.18
C SER A 218 -4.06 -3.91 -2.57
N TYR A 219 -4.56 -3.10 -1.65
CA TYR A 219 -4.81 -1.68 -1.89
C TYR A 219 -3.72 -0.76 -1.37
N LEU A 220 -2.79 -1.28 -0.56
CA LEU A 220 -1.73 -0.45 0.01
C LEU A 220 -0.85 0.13 -1.10
N GLY A 221 -0.44 1.38 -0.93
CA GLY A 221 0.43 2.07 -1.88
C GLY A 221 -0.26 3.15 -2.73
N PHE A 222 -1.61 3.26 -2.74
CA PHE A 222 -2.27 4.38 -3.43
C PHE A 222 -1.85 5.75 -2.89
N ASP A 223 -1.45 5.80 -1.63
CA ASP A 223 -0.96 6.98 -0.94
C ASP A 223 0.43 7.42 -1.43
N ALA A 224 1.22 6.51 -2.00
CA ALA A 224 2.52 6.84 -2.58
C ALA A 224 2.44 7.89 -3.70
N VAL A 225 1.29 8.01 -4.39
CA VAL A 225 1.03 9.08 -5.35
C VAL A 225 1.23 10.46 -4.71
N THR A 226 0.94 10.60 -3.42
CA THR A 226 1.07 11.87 -2.70
C THR A 226 2.52 12.33 -2.54
N THR A 227 3.48 11.40 -2.59
CA THR A 227 4.91 11.72 -2.53
C THR A 227 5.40 12.46 -3.78
N LEU A 228 4.65 12.36 -4.89
CA LEU A 228 4.96 13.04 -6.16
C LEU A 228 4.36 14.45 -6.25
N SER A 229 3.88 14.99 -5.14
CA SER A 229 3.23 16.33 -5.11
C SER A 229 4.14 17.44 -5.65
N GLU A 230 5.45 17.37 -5.40
CA GLU A 230 6.41 18.37 -5.84
C GLU A 230 6.81 18.23 -7.32
N GLU A 231 6.57 17.07 -7.92
CA GLU A 231 6.82 16.78 -9.33
C GLU A 231 5.59 17.01 -10.21
N THR A 232 4.44 17.30 -9.59
CA THR A 232 3.15 17.47 -10.25
C THR A 232 2.91 18.93 -10.63
N ASN A 233 2.36 19.19 -11.82
CA ASN A 233 2.06 20.56 -12.29
C ASN A 233 1.04 21.27 -11.38
N ASN A 234 -0.05 20.58 -11.03
CA ASN A 234 -1.08 21.09 -10.13
C ASN A 234 -1.40 20.05 -9.04
N PRO A 235 -0.58 19.98 -7.96
CA PRO A 235 -0.71 18.93 -6.97
C PRO A 235 -2.07 18.91 -6.27
N ARG A 236 -2.67 20.08 -5.99
CA ARG A 236 -3.97 20.17 -5.31
C ARG A 236 -5.13 19.57 -6.11
N ARG A 237 -5.01 19.51 -7.43
CA ARG A 237 -6.03 18.99 -8.34
C ARG A 237 -5.70 17.59 -8.81
N ASP A 238 -4.47 17.37 -9.24
CA ASP A 238 -4.08 16.20 -10.03
C ASP A 238 -3.74 15.00 -9.12
N ILE A 239 -3.10 15.23 -7.97
CA ILE A 239 -2.83 14.17 -6.98
C ILE A 239 -4.14 13.54 -6.45
N PRO A 240 -5.15 14.31 -5.95
CA PRO A 240 -6.40 13.70 -5.50
C PRO A 240 -7.09 12.87 -6.57
N ARG A 241 -7.12 13.36 -7.82
CA ARG A 241 -7.73 12.63 -8.95
C ARG A 241 -7.01 11.32 -9.22
N ALA A 242 -5.69 11.35 -9.27
CA ALA A 242 -4.88 10.17 -9.50
C ALA A 242 -5.08 9.13 -8.38
N VAL A 243 -5.09 9.55 -7.12
CA VAL A 243 -5.35 8.68 -5.96
C VAL A 243 -6.73 8.03 -6.08
N TYR A 244 -7.79 8.80 -6.40
CA TYR A 244 -9.15 8.24 -6.55
C TYR A 244 -9.24 7.26 -7.72
N LEU A 245 -8.67 7.63 -8.88
CA LEU A 245 -8.67 6.76 -10.05
C LEU A 245 -7.91 5.46 -9.78
N SER A 246 -6.76 5.53 -9.12
CA SER A 246 -5.96 4.35 -8.76
C SER A 246 -6.76 3.38 -7.89
N VAL A 247 -7.43 3.88 -6.84
CA VAL A 247 -8.22 3.04 -5.96
C VAL A 247 -9.43 2.44 -6.67
N VAL A 248 -10.15 3.23 -7.49
CA VAL A 248 -11.34 2.74 -8.21
C VAL A 248 -10.97 1.70 -9.27
N ILE A 249 -9.94 1.96 -10.07
CA ILE A 249 -9.48 1.01 -11.09
C ILE A 249 -8.94 -0.25 -10.43
N GLY A 250 -8.12 -0.11 -9.38
CA GLY A 250 -7.61 -1.23 -8.59
C GLY A 250 -8.74 -2.08 -8.00
N ALA A 251 -9.74 -1.44 -7.38
CA ALA A 251 -10.91 -2.13 -6.83
C ALA A 251 -11.70 -2.90 -7.89
N ALA A 252 -11.93 -2.31 -9.05
CA ALA A 252 -12.63 -2.97 -10.15
C ALA A 252 -11.83 -4.18 -10.65
N THR A 253 -10.52 -4.05 -10.83
CA THR A 253 -9.65 -5.13 -11.28
C THR A 253 -9.60 -6.28 -10.27
N MET A 254 -9.42 -5.98 -8.99
CA MET A 254 -9.35 -6.99 -7.93
C MET A 254 -10.69 -7.69 -7.70
N PHE A 255 -11.79 -6.93 -7.72
CA PHE A 255 -13.14 -7.50 -7.67
C PHE A 255 -13.38 -8.48 -8.83
N LEU A 256 -13.03 -8.07 -10.06
CA LEU A 256 -13.21 -8.89 -11.25
C LEU A 256 -12.34 -10.15 -11.19
N THR A 257 -11.09 -10.03 -10.76
CA THR A 257 -10.18 -11.18 -10.54
C THR A 257 -10.76 -12.13 -9.50
N GLY A 258 -11.27 -11.58 -8.38
CA GLY A 258 -11.91 -12.36 -7.33
C GLY A 258 -13.16 -13.09 -7.84
N TYR A 259 -13.98 -12.43 -8.63
CA TYR A 259 -15.19 -13.00 -9.20
C TYR A 259 -14.88 -14.13 -10.19
N LEU A 260 -14.04 -13.87 -11.19
CA LEU A 260 -13.69 -14.83 -12.24
C LEU A 260 -12.89 -16.01 -11.67
N GLY A 261 -11.95 -15.76 -10.77
CA GLY A 261 -11.19 -16.83 -10.12
C GLY A 261 -12.07 -17.83 -9.38
N MET A 262 -13.11 -17.34 -8.70
CA MET A 262 -14.07 -18.20 -8.00
C MET A 262 -14.87 -19.10 -8.92
N LEU A 263 -15.22 -18.64 -10.12
CA LEU A 263 -15.96 -19.46 -11.08
C LEU A 263 -15.19 -20.71 -11.53
N LEU A 264 -13.85 -20.64 -11.49
CA LEU A 264 -12.98 -21.73 -11.92
C LEU A 264 -12.63 -22.75 -10.83
N ILE A 265 -12.97 -22.43 -9.56
CA ILE A 265 -12.70 -23.30 -8.41
C ILE A 265 -13.93 -23.53 -7.55
N PRO A 266 -15.02 -24.08 -8.11
CA PRO A 266 -16.24 -24.34 -7.33
C PRO A 266 -16.00 -25.39 -6.24
N ASP A 267 -14.98 -26.23 -6.39
CA ASP A 267 -14.56 -27.32 -5.51
C ASP A 267 -13.49 -26.94 -4.49
N TRP A 268 -13.26 -25.65 -4.27
CA TRP A 268 -12.19 -25.10 -3.41
C TRP A 268 -12.13 -25.71 -1.99
N LYS A 269 -13.27 -26.14 -1.44
CA LYS A 269 -13.35 -26.73 -0.09
C LYS A 269 -12.51 -27.99 0.05
N HIS A 270 -12.31 -28.76 -1.01
CA HIS A 270 -11.45 -29.95 -1.02
C HIS A 270 -9.98 -29.62 -0.78
N PHE A 271 -9.57 -28.40 -1.10
CA PHE A 271 -8.17 -27.96 -1.05
C PHE A 271 -7.90 -26.98 0.09
N ALA A 272 -8.92 -26.53 0.79
CA ALA A 272 -8.81 -25.48 1.84
C ALA A 272 -7.87 -25.87 3.00
N GLY A 273 -7.64 -27.17 3.24
CA GLY A 273 -6.71 -27.69 4.25
C GLY A 273 -5.25 -27.77 3.78
N ASP A 274 -4.98 -27.62 2.47
CA ASP A 274 -3.64 -27.66 1.92
C ASP A 274 -3.04 -26.27 1.89
N THR A 275 -2.07 -26.01 2.75
CA THR A 275 -1.38 -24.71 2.87
C THR A 275 -0.70 -24.32 1.56
N ASN A 276 -0.13 -25.29 0.82
CA ASN A 276 0.54 -25.01 -0.44
C ASN A 276 -0.47 -24.54 -1.50
N TRP A 277 -1.61 -25.23 -1.59
CA TRP A 277 -2.68 -24.84 -2.49
C TRP A 277 -3.22 -23.44 -2.13
N VAL A 278 -3.42 -23.14 -0.86
CA VAL A 278 -3.89 -21.81 -0.41
C VAL A 278 -2.90 -20.71 -0.81
N ASN A 279 -1.60 -20.95 -0.69
CA ASN A 279 -0.57 -19.98 -1.06
C ASN A 279 -0.41 -19.81 -2.58
N THR A 280 -0.81 -20.79 -3.39
CA THR A 280 -0.60 -20.84 -4.84
C THR A 280 -1.91 -20.91 -5.62
N THR A 281 -3.03 -20.55 -5.02
CA THR A 281 -4.38 -20.78 -5.58
C THR A 281 -4.51 -20.27 -7.01
N LEU A 282 -4.09 -19.04 -7.33
CA LEU A 282 -4.21 -18.53 -8.71
C LEU A 282 -3.27 -19.23 -9.70
N PHE A 283 -2.13 -19.73 -9.24
CA PHE A 283 -1.30 -20.63 -10.06
C PHE A 283 -2.04 -21.95 -10.35
N GLN A 284 -2.71 -22.53 -9.37
CA GLN A 284 -3.51 -23.75 -9.57
C GLN A 284 -4.71 -23.48 -10.51
N VAL A 285 -5.31 -22.30 -10.43
CA VAL A 285 -6.32 -21.85 -11.40
C VAL A 285 -5.73 -21.76 -12.80
N ALA A 286 -4.55 -21.15 -12.95
CA ALA A 286 -3.85 -21.07 -14.24
C ALA A 286 -3.54 -22.46 -14.80
N LYS A 287 -3.15 -23.41 -13.94
CA LYS A 287 -2.86 -24.79 -14.32
C LYS A 287 -4.12 -25.54 -14.78
N ARG A 288 -5.27 -25.30 -14.16
CA ARG A 288 -6.55 -25.87 -14.60
C ARG A 288 -7.01 -25.28 -15.92
N ALA A 289 -6.74 -24.01 -16.13
CA ALA A 289 -7.15 -23.31 -17.33
C ALA A 289 -6.41 -23.81 -18.59
N ASN A 290 -5.08 -24.06 -18.51
CA ASN A 290 -4.32 -24.61 -19.64
C ASN A 290 -3.01 -25.29 -19.19
N GLY A 291 -3.09 -26.56 -18.95
CA GLY A 291 -2.16 -27.50 -18.33
C GLY A 291 -0.64 -27.25 -18.30
N THR A 292 0.00 -26.67 -19.30
CA THR A 292 1.47 -26.67 -19.37
C THR A 292 2.11 -25.30 -19.56
N TRP A 293 1.85 -24.61 -20.66
CA TRP A 293 2.58 -23.36 -20.98
C TRP A 293 2.07 -22.14 -20.21
N PHE A 294 0.76 -22.07 -19.94
CA PHE A 294 0.16 -20.90 -19.32
C PHE A 294 0.59 -20.67 -17.85
N PRO A 295 0.70 -21.71 -16.99
CA PRO A 295 1.29 -21.55 -15.67
C PRO A 295 2.74 -21.03 -15.71
N ILE A 296 3.54 -21.44 -16.69
CA ILE A 296 4.92 -20.96 -16.87
C ILE A 296 4.90 -19.47 -17.22
N PHE A 297 4.09 -19.08 -18.20
CA PHE A 297 3.94 -17.69 -18.62
C PHE A 297 3.43 -16.79 -17.49
N TYR A 298 2.37 -17.27 -16.78
CA TYR A 298 1.80 -16.57 -15.63
C TYR A 298 2.83 -16.38 -14.53
N THR A 299 3.58 -17.43 -14.17
CA THR A 299 4.61 -17.35 -13.14
C THR A 299 5.78 -16.45 -13.55
N ALA A 300 6.22 -16.48 -14.79
CA ALA A 300 7.26 -15.59 -15.28
C ALA A 300 6.84 -14.12 -15.14
N GLY A 301 5.62 -13.77 -15.56
CA GLY A 301 5.06 -12.43 -15.38
C GLY A 301 4.95 -12.03 -13.91
N PHE A 302 4.48 -12.96 -13.08
CA PHE A 302 4.38 -12.77 -11.64
C PHE A 302 5.76 -12.51 -10.99
N LEU A 303 6.78 -13.28 -11.31
CA LEU A 303 8.13 -13.12 -10.77
C LEU A 303 8.75 -11.78 -11.17
N ILE A 304 8.54 -11.35 -12.42
CA ILE A 304 8.99 -10.03 -12.89
C ILE A 304 8.28 -8.93 -12.07
N ALA A 305 6.97 -9.01 -11.92
CA ALA A 305 6.19 -8.05 -11.14
C ALA A 305 6.64 -8.01 -9.68
N MET A 306 6.80 -9.17 -9.02
CA MET A 306 7.30 -9.26 -7.65
C MET A 306 8.71 -8.68 -7.50
N GLY A 307 9.60 -8.96 -8.46
CA GLY A 307 10.96 -8.44 -8.45
C GLY A 307 11.01 -6.91 -8.54
N VAL A 308 10.29 -6.33 -9.49
CA VAL A 308 10.23 -4.87 -9.65
C VAL A 308 9.61 -4.20 -8.42
N PHE A 309 8.53 -4.76 -7.90
CA PHE A 309 7.88 -4.23 -6.72
C PHE A 309 8.77 -4.33 -5.46
N ASN A 310 9.48 -5.45 -5.26
CA ASN A 310 10.46 -5.61 -4.19
C ASN A 310 11.55 -4.53 -4.25
N VAL A 311 12.13 -4.31 -5.43
CA VAL A 311 13.17 -3.28 -5.62
C VAL A 311 12.65 -1.90 -5.23
N VAL A 312 11.45 -1.53 -5.66
CA VAL A 312 10.84 -0.23 -5.35
C VAL A 312 10.52 -0.12 -3.86
N ALA A 313 9.92 -1.15 -3.27
CA ALA A 313 9.56 -1.18 -1.86
C ALA A 313 10.81 -1.13 -0.94
N THR A 314 11.84 -1.91 -1.25
CA THR A 314 13.12 -1.88 -0.52
C THR A 314 13.78 -0.50 -0.61
N ALA A 315 13.76 0.13 -1.80
CA ALA A 315 14.30 1.48 -1.97
C ALA A 315 13.51 2.52 -1.14
N ALA A 316 12.19 2.42 -1.12
CA ALA A 316 11.33 3.31 -0.35
C ALA A 316 11.54 3.13 1.17
N GLY A 317 11.55 1.89 1.66
CA GLY A 317 11.84 1.58 3.06
C GLY A 317 13.22 2.04 3.50
N ALA A 318 14.24 1.83 2.67
CA ALA A 318 15.61 2.27 2.97
C ALA A 318 15.74 3.80 3.01
N ARG A 319 15.01 4.53 2.16
CA ARG A 319 14.96 6.00 2.17
C ARG A 319 14.18 6.53 3.36
N LEU A 320 13.09 5.88 3.75
CA LEU A 320 12.35 6.23 4.97
C LEU A 320 13.25 6.11 6.21
N LEU A 321 13.93 4.97 6.37
CA LEU A 321 14.88 4.76 7.48
C LEU A 321 16.05 5.78 7.43
N TYR A 322 16.53 6.11 6.23
CA TYR A 322 17.57 7.12 6.06
C TYR A 322 17.08 8.51 6.50
N GLY A 323 15.88 8.93 6.07
CA GLY A 323 15.29 10.20 6.48
C GLY A 323 15.15 10.28 8.00
N MET A 324 14.54 9.26 8.62
CA MET A 324 14.40 9.17 10.08
C MET A 324 15.75 9.19 10.80
N GLY A 325 16.76 8.53 10.24
CA GLY A 325 18.12 8.54 10.80
C GLY A 325 18.82 9.89 10.65
N ARG A 326 18.68 10.55 9.49
CA ARG A 326 19.20 11.89 9.24
C ARG A 326 18.62 12.92 10.21
N ASP A 327 17.32 12.85 10.44
CA ASP A 327 16.58 13.78 11.28
C ASP A 327 16.69 13.45 12.78
N GLY A 328 17.44 12.39 13.14
CA GLY A 328 17.69 12.03 14.54
C GLY A 328 16.53 11.29 15.22
N MET A 329 15.52 10.85 14.47
CA MET A 329 14.43 10.04 15.01
C MET A 329 14.87 8.62 15.36
N ILE A 330 15.86 8.10 14.65
CA ILE A 330 16.55 6.83 14.92
C ILE A 330 18.08 7.05 14.82
N PRO A 331 18.92 6.15 15.34
CA PRO A 331 20.37 6.37 15.43
C PRO A 331 21.04 6.76 14.11
N ARG A 332 21.43 8.03 13.98
CA ARG A 332 22.06 8.59 12.78
C ARG A 332 23.34 7.85 12.37
N ALA A 333 24.06 7.29 13.34
CA ALA A 333 25.33 6.58 13.10
C ALA A 333 25.16 5.34 12.21
N ILE A 334 23.96 4.73 12.19
CA ILE A 334 23.63 3.54 11.41
C ILE A 334 22.76 3.96 10.20
N PHE A 335 21.62 4.56 10.46
CA PHE A 335 20.54 4.78 9.49
C PHE A 335 20.78 6.02 8.61
N GLY A 336 21.46 7.06 9.11
CA GLY A 336 21.71 8.31 8.40
C GLY A 336 22.94 8.28 7.47
N LYS A 337 23.45 7.11 7.08
CA LYS A 337 24.65 6.98 6.23
C LYS A 337 24.29 6.63 4.79
N ILE A 338 24.92 7.33 3.84
CA ILE A 338 24.86 7.04 2.41
C ILE A 338 26.21 6.50 1.94
N ASN A 339 26.19 5.48 1.09
CA ASN A 339 27.38 4.99 0.40
C ASN A 339 27.86 6.05 -0.61
N ARG A 340 29.12 6.48 -0.51
CA ARG A 340 29.68 7.53 -1.38
C ARG A 340 29.76 7.14 -2.85
N ARG A 341 29.93 5.84 -3.16
CA ARG A 341 30.10 5.34 -4.54
C ARG A 341 28.74 5.20 -5.24
N PHE A 342 27.75 4.62 -4.57
CA PHE A 342 26.46 4.28 -5.15
C PHE A 342 25.35 5.28 -4.78
N GLN A 343 25.64 6.22 -3.88
CA GLN A 343 24.70 7.22 -3.35
C GLN A 343 23.39 6.61 -2.80
N THR A 344 23.51 5.39 -2.24
CA THR A 344 22.38 4.62 -1.68
C THR A 344 22.56 4.43 -0.17
N PRO A 345 21.48 4.33 0.61
CA PRO A 345 21.53 4.04 2.05
C PRO A 345 21.76 2.55 2.31
N HIS A 346 22.96 2.08 1.99
CA HIS A 346 23.33 0.67 1.92
C HIS A 346 23.09 -0.13 3.21
N TRP A 347 23.32 0.48 4.40
CA TRP A 347 23.04 -0.21 5.66
C TRP A 347 21.55 -0.49 5.87
N ASN A 348 20.70 0.43 5.43
CA ASN A 348 19.26 0.27 5.51
C ASN A 348 18.79 -0.81 4.54
N ILE A 349 19.34 -0.88 3.34
CA ILE A 349 19.03 -1.94 2.36
C ILE A 349 19.46 -3.30 2.93
N ILE A 350 20.68 -3.43 3.46
CA ILE A 350 21.17 -4.68 4.06
C ILE A 350 20.26 -5.10 5.23
N LEU A 351 19.87 -4.16 6.09
CA LEU A 351 18.98 -4.45 7.21
C LEU A 351 17.63 -4.98 6.72
N ILE A 352 17.03 -4.36 5.69
CA ILE A 352 15.76 -4.81 5.12
C ILE A 352 15.91 -6.23 4.56
N VAL A 353 16.96 -6.53 3.79
CA VAL A 353 17.21 -7.88 3.26
C VAL A 353 17.38 -8.92 4.37
N VAL A 354 18.06 -8.56 5.46
CA VAL A 354 18.21 -9.45 6.63
C VAL A 354 16.85 -9.70 7.31
N ILE A 355 16.07 -8.65 7.53
CA ILE A 355 14.71 -8.75 8.10
C ILE A 355 13.82 -9.61 7.18
N GLU A 356 13.87 -9.34 5.89
CA GLU A 356 13.13 -10.06 4.85
C GLU A 356 13.39 -11.57 4.91
N TYR A 357 14.64 -11.98 5.01
CA TYR A 357 15.00 -13.39 5.14
C TYR A 357 14.56 -13.99 6.47
N ILE A 358 14.88 -13.35 7.59
CA ILE A 358 14.56 -13.86 8.94
C ILE A 358 13.06 -14.02 9.12
N LEU A 359 12.28 -12.99 8.77
CA LEU A 359 10.84 -13.03 8.93
C LEU A 359 10.18 -13.95 7.90
N GLY A 360 10.70 -13.98 6.67
CA GLY A 360 10.17 -14.85 5.62
C GLY A 360 10.35 -16.35 5.87
N VAL A 361 11.38 -16.77 6.62
CA VAL A 361 11.54 -18.18 7.03
C VAL A 361 10.82 -18.51 8.35
N SER A 362 10.53 -17.51 9.18
CA SER A 362 9.97 -17.72 10.53
C SER A 362 8.47 -17.48 10.64
N MET A 363 7.88 -16.75 9.69
CA MET A 363 6.48 -16.36 9.71
C MET A 363 5.74 -16.86 8.46
N SER A 364 4.43 -17.05 8.59
CA SER A 364 3.57 -17.35 7.45
C SER A 364 3.30 -16.09 6.63
N LEU A 365 2.99 -16.30 5.33
CA LEU A 365 2.58 -15.23 4.42
C LEU A 365 1.42 -14.39 4.99
N ALA A 366 0.41 -15.08 5.57
CA ALA A 366 -0.74 -14.43 6.20
C ALA A 366 -0.34 -13.55 7.41
N SER A 367 0.61 -14.01 8.23
CA SER A 367 1.08 -13.23 9.39
C SER A 367 1.81 -11.96 8.97
N ILE A 368 2.66 -12.03 7.95
CA ILE A 368 3.34 -10.86 7.38
C ILE A 368 2.31 -9.90 6.78
N THR A 369 1.37 -10.41 5.97
CA THR A 369 0.25 -9.63 5.41
C THR A 369 -0.50 -8.84 6.49
N ASN A 370 -0.88 -9.52 7.56
CA ASN A 370 -1.65 -8.88 8.62
C ASN A 370 -0.84 -7.82 9.38
N LEU A 371 0.47 -8.02 9.58
CA LEU A 371 1.33 -7.00 10.21
C LEU A 371 1.50 -5.75 9.34
N ILE A 372 1.66 -5.92 8.01
CA ILE A 372 1.67 -4.82 7.05
C ILE A 372 0.36 -4.03 7.17
N ASN A 373 -0.77 -4.74 7.12
CA ASN A 373 -2.09 -4.13 7.22
C ASN A 373 -2.31 -3.42 8.57
N TYR A 374 -1.81 -3.99 9.69
CA TYR A 374 -1.88 -3.33 10.99
C TYR A 374 -1.22 -1.95 10.96
N GLY A 375 -0.02 -1.86 10.40
CA GLY A 375 0.72 -0.61 10.27
C GLY A 375 0.00 0.42 9.41
N ALA A 376 -0.38 0.02 8.20
CA ALA A 376 -1.05 0.90 7.23
C ALA A 376 -2.42 1.39 7.73
N LEU A 377 -3.26 0.49 8.23
CA LEU A 377 -4.61 0.85 8.72
C LEU A 377 -4.56 1.74 9.95
N GLY A 378 -3.58 1.54 10.84
CA GLY A 378 -3.34 2.44 11.98
C GLY A 378 -3.03 3.87 11.53
N GLY A 379 -2.17 4.02 10.54
CA GLY A 379 -1.87 5.30 9.91
C GLY A 379 -3.08 5.93 9.21
N PHE A 380 -3.83 5.13 8.42
CA PHE A 380 -5.03 5.60 7.71
C PHE A 380 -6.15 6.03 8.66
N LEU A 381 -6.28 5.35 9.80
CA LEU A 381 -7.21 5.75 10.86
C LEU A 381 -6.87 7.14 11.41
N ALA A 382 -5.59 7.36 11.74
CA ALA A 382 -5.10 8.66 12.20
C ALA A 382 -5.30 9.76 11.16
N LEU A 383 -5.11 9.46 9.86
CA LEU A 383 -5.34 10.39 8.76
C LEU A 383 -6.81 10.80 8.66
N ASN A 384 -7.74 9.84 8.70
CA ASN A 384 -9.18 10.12 8.61
C ASN A 384 -9.65 10.96 9.81
N VAL A 385 -9.19 10.63 11.03
CA VAL A 385 -9.44 11.45 12.23
C VAL A 385 -8.84 12.85 12.07
N GLY A 386 -7.63 12.94 11.49
CA GLY A 386 -6.95 14.20 11.21
C GLY A 386 -7.75 15.14 10.30
N VAL A 387 -8.46 14.62 9.30
CA VAL A 387 -9.36 15.43 8.44
C VAL A 387 -10.50 16.00 9.26
N ILE A 388 -11.19 15.19 10.06
CA ILE A 388 -12.29 15.66 10.91
C ILE A 388 -11.78 16.73 11.87
N TRP A 389 -10.64 16.48 12.51
CA TRP A 389 -10.03 17.41 13.45
C TRP A 389 -9.67 18.75 12.81
N LEU A 390 -9.05 18.71 11.64
CA LEU A 390 -8.62 19.90 10.89
C LEU A 390 -9.80 20.83 10.55
N TYR A 391 -10.94 20.25 10.12
CA TYR A 391 -12.08 21.01 9.65
C TYR A 391 -13.08 21.39 10.74
N TYR A 392 -13.29 20.54 11.74
CA TYR A 392 -14.32 20.77 12.76
C TYR A 392 -13.79 21.24 14.12
N VAL A 393 -12.53 20.91 14.47
CA VAL A 393 -11.93 21.28 15.74
C VAL A 393 -10.97 22.46 15.56
N LYS A 394 -9.91 22.29 14.75
CA LYS A 394 -8.96 23.38 14.43
C LYS A 394 -9.57 24.48 13.59
N ARG A 395 -10.51 24.15 12.71
CA ARG A 395 -11.18 25.05 11.75
C ARG A 395 -10.20 25.81 10.84
N THR A 396 -9.11 25.16 10.47
CA THR A 396 -8.01 25.75 9.67
C THR A 396 -7.88 25.10 8.30
N GLY A 397 -8.78 24.17 7.94
CA GLY A 397 -8.75 23.48 6.67
C GLY A 397 -8.91 24.43 5.49
N VAL A 398 -8.09 24.26 4.46
CA VAL A 398 -8.13 25.02 3.20
C VAL A 398 -8.79 24.15 2.12
N GLY A 399 -9.70 24.73 1.36
CA GLY A 399 -10.36 24.01 0.28
C GLY A 399 -10.88 24.96 -0.79
N PRO A 400 -11.51 24.46 -1.87
CA PRO A 400 -12.19 25.30 -2.85
C PRO A 400 -13.25 26.21 -2.21
N TYR A 401 -13.67 25.88 -1.03
CA TYR A 401 -14.43 26.71 -0.12
C TYR A 401 -13.41 27.34 0.84
N ARG A 402 -12.96 28.54 0.49
CA ARG A 402 -12.10 29.34 1.34
C ARG A 402 -12.72 29.36 2.73
N MET A 403 -12.12 28.66 3.67
CA MET A 403 -12.32 28.98 5.07
C MET A 403 -11.68 30.35 5.27
N GLY A 404 -12.52 31.36 5.32
CA GLY A 404 -12.13 32.68 5.76
C GLY A 404 -11.57 32.58 7.19
N ASN A 405 -11.00 33.69 7.65
CA ASN A 405 -10.55 33.89 9.02
C ASN A 405 -11.41 33.09 10.01
N PRO A 406 -10.84 32.39 11.02
CA PRO A 406 -11.60 31.64 12.04
C PRO A 406 -12.78 32.41 12.64
N GLU A 407 -12.69 33.74 12.66
CA GLU A 407 -13.77 34.65 13.14
C GLU A 407 -15.01 34.65 12.23
N ASN A 408 -14.89 34.25 10.96
CA ASN A 408 -15.98 34.26 9.97
C ASN A 408 -16.45 32.85 9.55
N PHE A 409 -16.01 31.82 10.27
CA PHE A 409 -16.39 30.44 9.97
C PHE A 409 -17.88 30.20 10.28
N ARG A 410 -18.66 29.92 9.24
CA ARG A 410 -20.03 29.39 9.39
C ARG A 410 -19.99 27.88 9.16
N ALA A 411 -20.64 27.12 10.04
CA ALA A 411 -20.74 25.65 9.92
C ALA A 411 -21.37 25.20 8.57
N THR A 412 -22.15 26.08 7.94
CA THR A 412 -22.74 25.89 6.61
C THR A 412 -21.73 25.88 5.46
N ASP A 413 -20.51 26.38 5.69
CA ASP A 413 -19.48 26.50 4.63
C ASP A 413 -18.62 25.25 4.52
N VAL A 414 -18.83 24.25 5.41
CA VAL A 414 -18.11 22.97 5.40
C VAL A 414 -19.00 21.91 4.77
N HIS A 415 -18.50 21.28 3.70
CA HIS A 415 -19.15 20.12 3.11
C HIS A 415 -19.16 18.94 4.08
N VAL A 416 -20.25 18.77 4.82
CA VAL A 416 -20.43 17.71 5.81
C VAL A 416 -20.15 16.32 5.22
N LEU A 417 -20.64 16.05 4.01
CA LEU A 417 -20.39 14.76 3.34
C LEU A 417 -18.91 14.49 3.12
N ARG A 418 -18.12 15.51 2.74
CA ARG A 418 -16.71 15.35 2.38
C ARG A 418 -15.78 15.34 3.58
N PHE A 419 -16.02 16.20 4.58
CA PHE A 419 -15.06 16.44 5.66
C PHE A 419 -15.45 15.81 6.99
N LEU A 420 -16.68 15.28 7.10
CA LEU A 420 -17.16 14.54 8.27
C LEU A 420 -17.62 13.13 7.89
N VAL A 421 -18.62 13.01 7.01
CA VAL A 421 -19.25 11.70 6.73
C VAL A 421 -18.25 10.74 6.08
N ALA A 422 -17.57 11.15 5.02
CA ALA A 422 -16.64 10.27 4.32
C ALA A 422 -15.45 9.85 5.23
N PRO A 423 -14.74 10.74 5.94
CA PRO A 423 -13.70 10.32 6.89
C PRO A 423 -14.26 9.49 8.05
N ALA A 424 -15.47 9.78 8.57
CA ALA A 424 -16.09 9.01 9.65
C ALA A 424 -16.42 7.57 9.19
N LEU A 425 -16.93 7.41 7.97
CA LEU A 425 -17.11 6.09 7.36
C LEU A 425 -15.78 5.38 7.17
N GLY A 426 -14.73 6.08 6.72
CA GLY A 426 -13.37 5.58 6.66
C GLY A 426 -12.89 5.07 8.02
N VAL A 427 -13.03 5.89 9.07
CA VAL A 427 -12.70 5.48 10.46
C VAL A 427 -13.50 4.24 10.87
N ALA A 428 -14.82 4.23 10.67
CA ALA A 428 -15.67 3.12 11.10
C ALA A 428 -15.31 1.80 10.41
N VAL A 429 -15.14 1.81 9.09
CA VAL A 429 -14.82 0.59 8.34
C VAL A 429 -13.39 0.14 8.64
N ILE A 430 -12.41 1.05 8.67
CA ILE A 430 -11.01 0.71 9.01
C ILE A 430 -10.92 0.17 10.44
N ALA A 431 -11.57 0.81 11.40
CA ALA A 431 -11.56 0.34 12.79
C ALA A 431 -12.18 -1.06 12.92
N TRP A 432 -13.29 -1.32 12.18
CA TRP A 432 -13.89 -2.64 12.14
C TRP A 432 -12.95 -3.67 11.53
N VAL A 433 -12.41 -3.38 10.34
CA VAL A 433 -11.43 -4.27 9.67
C VAL A 433 -10.24 -4.52 10.58
N TRP A 434 -9.69 -3.49 11.21
CA TRP A 434 -8.54 -3.59 12.10
C TRP A 434 -8.84 -4.45 13.33
N SER A 435 -10.02 -4.28 13.95
CA SER A 435 -10.46 -5.10 15.08
C SER A 435 -10.75 -6.56 14.71
N SER A 436 -10.97 -6.84 13.42
CA SER A 436 -11.24 -8.19 12.90
C SER A 436 -9.96 -8.98 12.56
N MET A 437 -8.78 -8.39 12.75
CA MET A 437 -7.49 -9.06 12.56
C MET A 437 -7.29 -10.20 13.57
N ASP A 438 -6.45 -11.15 13.19
CA ASP A 438 -6.13 -12.26 14.08
C ASP A 438 -5.43 -11.79 15.37
N LYS A 439 -5.60 -12.58 16.44
CA LYS A 439 -5.14 -12.23 17.80
C LYS A 439 -3.62 -12.03 17.89
N ARG A 440 -2.83 -12.77 17.11
CA ARG A 440 -1.36 -12.65 17.10
C ARG A 440 -0.95 -11.32 16.47
N THR A 441 -1.55 -10.95 15.36
CA THR A 441 -1.32 -9.66 14.70
C THR A 441 -1.64 -8.49 15.61
N LEU A 442 -2.81 -8.54 16.30
CA LEU A 442 -3.19 -7.48 17.24
C LEU A 442 -2.17 -7.37 18.40
N ILE A 443 -1.70 -8.49 18.95
CA ILE A 443 -0.69 -8.48 20.02
C ILE A 443 0.63 -7.91 19.50
N VAL A 444 1.17 -8.42 18.39
CA VAL A 444 2.48 -7.99 17.86
C VAL A 444 2.43 -6.53 17.40
N GLY A 445 1.39 -6.15 16.66
CA GLY A 445 1.22 -4.78 16.19
C GLY A 445 1.03 -3.78 17.34
N THR A 446 0.22 -4.14 18.36
CA THR A 446 0.06 -3.29 19.55
C THR A 446 1.36 -3.20 20.36
N THR A 447 2.11 -4.29 20.48
CA THR A 447 3.44 -4.27 21.11
C THR A 447 4.37 -3.30 20.37
N TRP A 448 4.37 -3.33 19.03
CA TRP A 448 5.13 -2.38 18.20
C TRP A 448 4.71 -0.92 18.45
N LEU A 449 3.41 -0.65 18.51
CA LEU A 449 2.88 0.67 18.83
C LEU A 449 3.32 1.13 20.24
N VAL A 450 3.23 0.25 21.25
CA VAL A 450 3.68 0.55 22.63
C VAL A 450 5.17 0.87 22.66
N ILE A 451 6.00 0.13 21.91
CA ILE A 451 7.43 0.43 21.76
C ILE A 451 7.60 1.84 21.16
N GLY A 452 6.80 2.20 20.15
CA GLY A 452 6.80 3.53 19.56
C GLY A 452 6.44 4.64 20.55
N ILE A 453 5.42 4.41 21.37
CA ILE A 453 5.02 5.36 22.41
C ILE A 453 6.16 5.55 23.45
N ILE A 454 6.73 4.45 23.94
CA ILE A 454 7.84 4.51 24.90
C ILE A 454 9.03 5.25 24.28
N TYR A 455 9.36 4.91 23.05
CA TYR A 455 10.45 5.55 22.33
C TYR A 455 10.22 7.04 22.12
N GLU A 456 8.99 7.45 21.74
CA GLU A 456 8.61 8.84 21.61
C GLU A 456 8.71 9.61 22.94
N VAL A 457 8.22 9.03 24.04
CA VAL A 457 8.32 9.62 25.37
C VAL A 457 9.78 9.89 25.74
N ILE A 458 10.69 8.95 25.44
CA ILE A 458 12.12 9.14 25.68
C ILE A 458 12.67 10.24 24.77
N LEU A 459 12.36 10.21 23.47
CA LEU A 459 12.86 11.14 22.47
C LEU A 459 12.43 12.58 22.74
N THR A 460 11.18 12.78 23.22
CA THR A 460 10.56 14.08 23.48
C THR A 460 10.69 14.51 24.96
N LYS A 461 11.52 13.83 25.74
CA LYS A 461 11.73 14.11 27.18
C LYS A 461 10.41 14.19 27.98
N GLY A 462 9.56 13.18 27.79
CA GLY A 462 8.26 13.12 28.43
C GLY A 462 7.23 14.10 27.81
N TRP A 463 7.21 14.20 26.48
CA TRP A 463 6.35 15.11 25.69
C TRP A 463 6.55 16.60 25.96
N ARG A 464 7.71 16.97 26.52
CA ARG A 464 8.08 18.38 26.74
C ARG A 464 8.65 19.03 25.49
N GLU A 465 9.23 18.25 24.59
CA GLU A 465 9.77 18.69 23.30
C GLU A 465 8.94 18.07 22.16
N LEU A 466 8.85 18.77 21.03
CA LEU A 466 8.21 18.22 19.84
C LEU A 466 9.07 17.11 19.24
N PRO A 467 8.46 16.04 18.69
CA PRO A 467 9.23 15.06 17.94
C PRO A 467 9.93 15.74 16.75
N PRO A 468 11.13 15.27 16.38
CA PRO A 468 11.85 15.80 15.22
C PRO A 468 10.96 15.75 13.97
N GLN A 469 10.94 16.84 13.20
CA GLN A 469 10.18 16.88 11.94
C GLN A 469 11.05 16.33 10.83
N LEU A 470 10.47 15.47 9.99
CA LEU A 470 11.09 15.05 8.73
C LEU A 470 11.18 16.27 7.81
N GLU A 471 12.35 16.84 7.66
CA GLU A 471 12.70 17.68 6.52
C GLU A 471 13.01 16.72 5.36
N LEU A 472 12.03 16.44 4.52
CA LEU A 472 12.21 15.69 3.27
C LEU A 472 12.54 16.66 2.14
#